data_56de3d20a335fe5a3d5dbc0224f8b492
#
_entry.id   56de3d20a335fe5a3d5dbc0224f8b492
#
_cell.length_a   1.000
_cell.length_b   1.000
_cell.length_c   1.000
_cell.angle_alpha   90.00
_cell.angle_beta   90.00
_cell.angle_gamma   90.00
#
_symmetry.space_group_name_H-M   'P 1'
#
loop_
_entity.id
_entity.type
_entity.pdbx_description
1 polymer ?
#
loop_
_entity_poly.entity_id
_entity_poly.type
_entity_poly.pdbx_seq_one_letter_code
_entity_poly.pdbx_strand_id
1 'polypeptide(L)'
;MQMVVYGGATGGGSLASDDLYLLDMRNGEDQAQWMIVPVVGSTPGRRYGHSIIFSKPHLLVFGGNTGQEAVNDVWCLSVEKAPFSWVKLDCGREAPQVRVYHSAALCMTGSATGMMVCFGGRTTDQSSLYDTWGLRRHRDGRWDWVKAPYKSQTEGPVPRYQHSALFLGPLMM
;
A
#
# COMPACT_ATOMS: atom_id res chain seq x y z
N MET A 1 -1.02 4.47 -20.56
CA MET A 1 -0.64 4.49 -19.12
C MET A 1 -1.85 4.86 -18.29
N GLN A 2 -1.95 4.35 -17.07
CA GLN A 2 -3.03 4.67 -16.13
C GLN A 2 -2.44 4.86 -14.73
N MET A 3 -2.98 5.79 -13.95
CA MET A 3 -2.57 6.04 -12.57
C MET A 3 -3.80 6.02 -11.66
N VAL A 4 -3.68 5.36 -10.52
CA VAL A 4 -4.73 5.29 -9.49
C VAL A 4 -4.36 6.17 -8.31
N VAL A 5 -5.36 6.86 -7.75
CA VAL A 5 -5.22 7.68 -6.54
C VAL A 5 -6.34 7.34 -5.57
N TYR A 6 -5.98 7.15 -4.31
CA TYR A 6 -6.90 6.83 -3.23
C TYR A 6 -6.50 7.56 -1.94
N GLY A 7 -7.46 8.19 -1.28
CA GLY A 7 -7.26 8.82 0.02
C GLY A 7 -6.28 9.99 0.02
N GLY A 8 -5.65 10.20 1.16
CA GLY A 8 -4.74 11.30 1.43
C GLY A 8 -5.35 12.34 2.36
N ALA A 9 -4.61 13.43 2.59
CA ALA A 9 -5.07 14.58 3.36
C ALA A 9 -5.17 15.81 2.45
N THR A 10 -6.18 16.63 2.70
CA THR A 10 -6.38 17.92 2.04
C THR A 10 -5.85 19.05 2.89
N GLY A 11 -5.81 20.26 2.36
CA GLY A 11 -5.48 21.46 3.13
C GLY A 11 -6.40 21.61 4.34
N GLY A 12 -5.84 22.11 5.45
CA GLY A 12 -6.60 22.28 6.69
C GLY A 12 -6.77 21.03 7.55
N GLY A 13 -6.08 19.93 7.23
CA GLY A 13 -6.06 18.71 8.05
C GLY A 13 -7.27 17.77 7.84
N SER A 14 -8.11 18.05 6.84
CA SER A 14 -9.21 17.15 6.47
C SER A 14 -8.70 15.96 5.66
N LEU A 15 -9.37 14.82 5.80
CA LEU A 15 -9.13 13.66 4.96
C LEU A 15 -9.79 13.82 3.59
N ALA A 16 -9.10 13.40 2.54
CA ALA A 16 -9.70 13.25 1.22
C ALA A 16 -10.80 12.18 1.23
N SER A 17 -11.64 12.17 0.20
CA SER A 17 -12.66 11.12 0.04
C SER A 17 -12.03 9.74 -0.09
N ASP A 18 -12.84 8.72 0.12
CA ASP A 18 -12.49 7.31 -0.13
C ASP A 18 -12.93 6.83 -1.51
N ASP A 19 -13.10 7.77 -2.44
CA ASP A 19 -13.28 7.45 -3.85
C ASP A 19 -11.97 6.95 -4.46
N LEU A 20 -12.08 5.99 -5.36
CA LEU A 20 -10.96 5.51 -6.18
C LEU A 20 -10.91 6.31 -7.47
N TYR A 21 -9.89 7.12 -7.63
CA TYR A 21 -9.69 7.91 -8.85
C TYR A 21 -8.74 7.20 -9.80
N LEU A 22 -9.04 7.29 -11.07
CA LEU A 22 -8.21 6.81 -12.17
C LEU A 22 -7.93 7.95 -13.14
N LEU A 23 -6.64 8.21 -13.38
CA LEU A 23 -6.19 9.02 -14.50
C LEU A 23 -5.94 8.10 -15.69
N ASP A 24 -6.71 8.25 -16.73
CA ASP A 24 -6.55 7.50 -17.97
C ASP A 24 -5.80 8.33 -19.03
N MET A 25 -4.62 7.84 -19.41
CA MET A 25 -3.73 8.46 -20.40
C MET A 25 -3.51 7.54 -21.61
N ARG A 26 -4.38 6.56 -21.83
CA ARG A 26 -4.20 5.59 -22.93
C ARG A 26 -4.31 6.21 -24.31
N ASN A 27 -5.06 7.30 -24.44
CA ASN A 27 -5.29 8.01 -25.70
C ASN A 27 -4.31 9.16 -25.95
N GLY A 28 -3.23 9.25 -25.18
CA GLY A 28 -2.25 10.33 -25.23
C GLY A 28 -2.36 11.29 -24.03
N GLU A 29 -1.28 12.03 -23.80
CA GLU A 29 -1.21 12.97 -22.67
C GLU A 29 -2.21 14.13 -22.79
N ASP A 30 -2.43 14.61 -24.02
CA ASP A 30 -3.38 15.69 -24.31
C ASP A 30 -4.87 15.30 -24.12
N GLN A 31 -5.13 14.01 -23.97
CA GLN A 31 -6.46 13.45 -23.74
C GLN A 31 -6.58 12.75 -22.38
N ALA A 32 -5.69 13.07 -21.46
CA ALA A 32 -5.73 12.54 -20.12
C ALA A 32 -7.01 12.96 -19.39
N GLN A 33 -7.71 11.99 -18.80
CA GLN A 33 -8.97 12.24 -18.11
C GLN A 33 -9.00 11.56 -16.75
N TRP A 34 -9.47 12.32 -15.75
CA TRP A 34 -9.79 11.76 -14.43
C TRP A 34 -11.19 11.19 -14.43
N MET A 35 -11.33 10.03 -13.84
CA MET A 35 -12.62 9.39 -13.58
C MET A 35 -12.64 8.75 -12.18
N ILE A 36 -13.84 8.64 -11.62
CA ILE A 36 -14.07 7.85 -10.41
C ILE A 36 -14.38 6.42 -10.86
N VAL A 37 -13.65 5.46 -10.28
CA VAL A 37 -13.91 4.03 -10.50
C VAL A 37 -15.06 3.60 -9.60
N PRO A 38 -16.20 3.15 -10.15
CA PRO A 38 -17.31 2.69 -9.33
C PRO A 38 -16.92 1.44 -8.53
N VAL A 39 -17.10 1.50 -7.22
CA VAL A 39 -16.93 0.36 -6.32
C VAL A 39 -18.20 0.14 -5.53
N VAL A 40 -18.48 -1.11 -5.18
CA VAL A 40 -19.66 -1.50 -4.40
C VAL A 40 -19.23 -2.00 -3.02
N GLY A 41 -20.09 -1.79 -2.02
CA GLY A 41 -19.84 -2.24 -0.65
C GLY A 41 -18.89 -1.33 0.13
N SER A 42 -18.25 -1.92 1.14
CA SER A 42 -17.34 -1.21 2.04
C SER A 42 -16.03 -0.85 1.33
N THR A 43 -15.41 0.24 1.78
CA THR A 43 -14.11 0.71 1.30
C THR A 43 -13.07 0.63 2.42
N PRO A 44 -11.78 0.80 2.14
CA PRO A 44 -10.77 1.00 3.18
C PRO A 44 -11.01 2.21 4.07
N GLY A 45 -11.96 3.07 3.72
CA GLY A 45 -12.28 4.31 4.40
C GLY A 45 -11.28 5.42 4.09
N ARG A 46 -11.65 6.64 4.49
CA ARG A 46 -10.77 7.80 4.38
C ARG A 46 -9.52 7.57 5.21
N ARG A 47 -8.35 7.79 4.62
CA ARG A 47 -7.07 7.62 5.32
C ARG A 47 -5.95 8.42 4.66
N TYR A 48 -4.90 8.69 5.41
CA TYR A 48 -3.67 9.31 4.92
C TYR A 48 -2.43 8.54 5.40
N GLY A 49 -1.31 8.75 4.74
CA GLY A 49 -0.05 8.09 5.10
C GLY A 49 -0.05 6.58 4.88
N HIS A 50 -1.04 6.07 4.16
CA HIS A 50 -1.11 4.69 3.68
C HIS A 50 -0.28 4.49 2.42
N SER A 51 -0.12 3.25 2.01
CA SER A 51 0.43 2.91 0.70
C SER A 51 -0.64 2.26 -0.18
N ILE A 52 -0.47 2.44 -1.50
CA ILE A 52 -1.27 1.78 -2.52
C ILE A 52 -0.34 1.16 -3.55
N ILE A 53 -0.54 -0.13 -3.84
CA ILE A 53 0.29 -0.90 -4.76
C ILE A 53 -0.60 -1.70 -5.71
N PHE A 54 -0.25 -1.68 -6.98
CA PHE A 54 -0.89 -2.53 -7.98
C PHE A 54 -0.02 -3.75 -8.29
N SER A 55 -0.45 -4.91 -7.81
CA SER A 55 0.11 -6.24 -8.14
C SER A 55 -0.95 -7.01 -8.91
N LYS A 56 -0.93 -6.87 -10.24
CA LYS A 56 -1.97 -7.38 -11.14
C LYS A 56 -2.38 -8.83 -10.79
N PRO A 57 -3.68 -9.10 -10.62
CA PRO A 57 -4.82 -8.19 -10.86
C PRO A 57 -5.30 -7.43 -9.62
N HIS A 58 -4.50 -7.34 -8.57
CA HIS A 58 -4.88 -6.81 -7.27
C HIS A 58 -4.36 -5.39 -7.03
N LEU A 59 -5.25 -4.51 -6.61
CA LEU A 59 -4.92 -3.22 -6.03
C LEU A 59 -4.95 -3.36 -4.52
N LEU A 60 -3.85 -3.05 -3.86
CA LEU A 60 -3.64 -3.24 -2.42
C LEU A 60 -3.51 -1.88 -1.73
N VAL A 61 -4.24 -1.69 -0.64
CA VAL A 61 -4.09 -0.54 0.28
C VAL A 61 -3.65 -1.06 1.63
N PHE A 62 -2.59 -0.48 2.19
CA PHE A 62 -2.03 -0.91 3.48
C PHE A 62 -1.80 0.27 4.42
N GLY A 63 -2.22 0.10 5.67
CA GLY A 63 -1.87 0.99 6.77
C GLY A 63 -2.46 2.40 6.66
N GLY A 64 -1.75 3.35 7.19
CA GLY A 64 -2.16 4.74 7.27
C GLY A 64 -2.93 5.08 8.54
N ASN A 65 -3.51 6.29 8.58
CA ASN A 65 -4.34 6.79 9.68
C ASN A 65 -5.73 7.15 9.16
N THR A 66 -6.75 6.68 9.83
CA THR A 66 -8.17 6.89 9.48
C THR A 66 -8.72 8.24 9.94
N GLY A 67 -7.90 9.07 10.59
CA GLY A 67 -8.32 10.28 11.28
C GLY A 67 -8.66 10.03 12.75
N GLN A 68 -8.83 8.77 13.13
CA GLN A 68 -9.05 8.34 14.52
C GLN A 68 -7.84 7.59 15.06
N GLU A 69 -7.30 6.68 14.28
CA GLU A 69 -6.17 5.84 14.68
C GLU A 69 -5.30 5.42 13.50
N ALA A 70 -4.05 5.09 13.78
CA ALA A 70 -3.20 4.39 12.83
C ALA A 70 -3.62 2.93 12.75
N VAL A 71 -3.53 2.35 11.54
CA VAL A 71 -3.97 0.99 11.27
C VAL A 71 -2.88 0.18 10.56
N ASN A 72 -3.04 -1.14 10.54
CA ASN A 72 -2.18 -2.08 9.80
C ASN A 72 -3.00 -3.05 8.94
N ASP A 73 -4.26 -2.70 8.67
CA ASP A 73 -5.10 -3.49 7.79
C ASP A 73 -4.64 -3.45 6.34
N VAL A 74 -4.94 -4.52 5.63
CA VAL A 74 -4.74 -4.63 4.19
C VAL A 74 -6.09 -4.79 3.52
N TRP A 75 -6.33 -3.97 2.50
CA TRP A 75 -7.50 -4.07 1.65
C TRP A 75 -7.08 -4.38 0.23
N CYS A 76 -7.85 -5.23 -0.42
CA CYS A 76 -7.59 -5.71 -1.78
C CYS A 76 -8.82 -5.48 -2.66
N LEU A 77 -8.60 -4.96 -3.85
CA LEU A 77 -9.60 -4.87 -4.90
C LEU A 77 -9.07 -5.60 -6.13
N SER A 78 -9.82 -6.61 -6.61
CA SER A 78 -9.51 -7.27 -7.88
C SER A 78 -10.06 -6.45 -9.04
N VAL A 79 -9.22 -6.18 -10.03
CA VAL A 79 -9.62 -5.45 -11.24
C VAL A 79 -9.97 -6.38 -12.41
N GLU A 80 -10.16 -7.69 -12.16
CA GLU A 80 -10.44 -8.65 -13.22
C GLU A 80 -11.84 -8.50 -13.79
N LYS A 81 -12.83 -8.25 -12.93
CA LYS A 81 -14.23 -8.20 -13.33
C LYS A 81 -15.03 -7.22 -12.48
N ALA A 82 -15.80 -6.35 -13.14
CA ALA A 82 -16.78 -5.50 -12.48
C ALA A 82 -18.06 -6.31 -12.12
N PRO A 83 -18.80 -5.90 -11.07
CA PRO A 83 -18.57 -4.73 -10.26
C PRO A 83 -17.37 -4.90 -9.33
N PHE A 84 -16.57 -3.83 -9.14
CA PHE A 84 -15.42 -3.85 -8.26
C PHE A 84 -15.83 -3.68 -6.82
N SER A 85 -15.19 -4.43 -5.93
CA SER A 85 -15.39 -4.31 -4.48
C SER A 85 -14.08 -4.50 -3.73
N TRP A 86 -13.94 -3.80 -2.60
CA TRP A 86 -12.83 -3.97 -1.70
C TRP A 86 -13.11 -5.11 -0.72
N VAL A 87 -12.07 -5.87 -0.44
CA VAL A 87 -12.08 -6.94 0.57
C VAL A 87 -10.97 -6.66 1.56
N LYS A 88 -11.31 -6.62 2.85
CA LYS A 88 -10.30 -6.60 3.91
C LYS A 88 -9.68 -7.99 4.01
N LEU A 89 -8.36 -8.07 3.86
CA LEU A 89 -7.65 -9.32 3.86
C LEU A 89 -7.37 -9.82 5.27
N ASP A 90 -7.52 -11.13 5.47
CA ASP A 90 -6.92 -11.83 6.59
C ASP A 90 -5.51 -12.26 6.18
N CYS A 91 -4.50 -11.66 6.82
CA CYS A 91 -3.08 -11.90 6.52
C CYS A 91 -2.40 -12.76 7.60
N GLY A 92 -3.17 -13.49 8.40
CA GLY A 92 -2.65 -14.36 9.45
C GLY A 92 -2.31 -13.61 10.74
N ARG A 93 -1.57 -14.28 11.62
CA ARG A 93 -1.28 -13.77 12.98
C ARG A 93 -0.11 -12.80 13.03
N GLU A 94 0.89 -13.00 12.19
CA GLU A 94 2.04 -12.12 12.11
C GLU A 94 1.78 -11.01 11.10
N ALA A 95 1.89 -9.77 11.56
CA ALA A 95 1.70 -8.60 10.71
C ALA A 95 2.59 -7.45 11.20
N PRO A 96 2.92 -6.51 10.31
CA PRO A 96 3.56 -5.26 10.74
C PRO A 96 2.67 -4.55 11.77
N GLN A 97 3.29 -3.89 12.73
CA GLN A 97 2.53 -3.00 13.60
C GLN A 97 1.91 -1.84 12.81
N VAL A 98 0.90 -1.19 13.40
CA VAL A 98 0.25 -0.01 12.80
C VAL A 98 1.28 1.03 12.38
N ARG A 99 1.10 1.62 11.20
CA ARG A 99 2.07 2.56 10.66
C ARG A 99 1.50 3.55 9.68
N VAL A 100 2.04 4.76 9.72
CA VAL A 100 1.78 5.82 8.75
C VAL A 100 3.09 6.26 8.11
N TYR A 101 3.01 6.81 6.89
CA TYR A 101 4.14 7.37 6.16
C TYR A 101 5.30 6.38 5.91
N HIS A 102 4.98 5.09 5.87
CA HIS A 102 5.88 4.06 5.37
C HIS A 102 5.98 4.16 3.85
N SER A 103 7.04 3.60 3.29
CA SER A 103 7.12 3.36 1.85
C SER A 103 6.66 1.94 1.53
N ALA A 104 6.13 1.75 0.33
CA ALA A 104 5.87 0.43 -0.22
C ALA A 104 6.19 0.40 -1.71
N ALA A 105 6.68 -0.74 -2.18
CA ALA A 105 6.98 -0.98 -3.57
C ALA A 105 6.71 -2.43 -3.95
N LEU A 106 6.41 -2.68 -5.22
CA LEU A 106 6.19 -4.02 -5.75
C LEU A 106 7.51 -4.62 -6.21
N CYS A 107 7.87 -5.77 -5.64
CA CYS A 107 9.01 -6.55 -6.11
C CYS A 107 8.64 -7.32 -7.38
N MET A 108 9.37 -7.13 -8.47
CA MET A 108 9.07 -7.72 -9.78
C MET A 108 10.07 -8.82 -10.19
N THR A 109 11.02 -9.16 -9.32
CA THR A 109 12.10 -10.10 -9.65
C THR A 109 12.42 -11.05 -8.51
N GLY A 110 13.05 -12.18 -8.85
CA GLY A 110 13.51 -13.14 -7.87
C GLY A 110 12.40 -13.90 -7.15
N SER A 111 12.74 -14.47 -6.00
CA SER A 111 11.80 -15.24 -5.16
C SER A 111 10.71 -14.39 -4.50
N ALA A 112 10.90 -13.09 -4.44
CA ALA A 112 9.93 -12.13 -3.90
C ALA A 112 9.03 -11.50 -4.97
N THR A 113 9.06 -12.02 -6.20
CA THR A 113 8.22 -11.50 -7.30
C THR A 113 6.75 -11.51 -6.93
N GLY A 114 6.09 -10.36 -7.12
CA GLY A 114 4.69 -10.15 -6.77
C GLY A 114 4.43 -9.74 -5.33
N MET A 115 5.46 -9.69 -4.48
CA MET A 115 5.31 -9.17 -3.13
C MET A 115 5.22 -7.64 -3.11
N MET A 116 4.30 -7.12 -2.32
CA MET A 116 4.37 -5.75 -1.84
C MET A 116 5.35 -5.71 -0.66
N VAL A 117 6.41 -4.95 -0.79
CA VAL A 117 7.42 -4.78 0.27
C VAL A 117 7.27 -3.39 0.88
N CYS A 118 7.10 -3.32 2.19
CA CYS A 118 7.03 -2.04 2.92
C CYS A 118 8.22 -1.89 3.86
N PHE A 119 8.64 -0.63 4.06
CA PHE A 119 9.73 -0.26 4.94
C PHE A 119 9.37 0.96 5.79
N GLY A 120 9.76 0.91 7.07
CA GLY A 120 9.73 2.07 7.96
C GLY A 120 8.32 2.58 8.24
N GLY A 121 8.22 3.89 8.36
CA GLY A 121 7.02 4.57 8.79
C GLY A 121 7.08 5.00 10.25
N ARG A 122 5.95 5.43 10.77
CA ARG A 122 5.79 5.92 12.13
C ARG A 122 4.58 5.27 12.80
N THR A 123 4.72 4.91 14.06
CA THR A 123 3.63 4.40 14.91
C THR A 123 2.76 5.52 15.48
N THR A 124 1.71 5.16 16.21
CA THR A 124 0.81 6.12 16.88
C THR A 124 1.54 6.97 17.92
N ASP A 125 2.48 6.38 18.65
CA ASP A 125 3.33 7.07 19.64
C ASP A 125 4.48 7.87 19.02
N GLN A 126 4.46 8.03 17.69
CA GLN A 126 5.44 8.75 16.88
C GLN A 126 6.82 8.10 16.78
N SER A 127 6.97 6.87 17.25
CA SER A 127 8.21 6.11 17.09
C SER A 127 8.48 5.79 15.62
N SER A 128 9.67 6.13 15.12
CA SER A 128 10.08 5.80 13.76
C SER A 128 10.45 4.32 13.65
N LEU A 129 10.06 3.72 12.54
CA LEU A 129 10.27 2.31 12.23
C LEU A 129 11.41 2.11 11.24
N TYR A 130 12.03 0.93 11.29
CA TYR A 130 13.10 0.51 10.38
C TYR A 130 12.95 -0.93 9.88
N ASP A 131 11.84 -1.58 10.24
CA ASP A 131 11.56 -2.94 9.83
C ASP A 131 11.04 -3.00 8.39
N THR A 132 11.34 -4.11 7.74
CA THR A 132 10.88 -4.43 6.38
C THR A 132 9.98 -5.64 6.43
N TRP A 133 8.84 -5.54 5.75
CA TRP A 133 7.88 -6.62 5.63
C TRP A 133 7.47 -6.81 4.18
N GLY A 134 7.29 -8.08 3.79
CA GLY A 134 6.74 -8.45 2.49
C GLY A 134 5.36 -9.06 2.65
N LEU A 135 4.38 -8.56 1.92
CA LEU A 135 3.06 -9.16 1.77
C LEU A 135 3.06 -10.04 0.53
N ARG A 136 2.78 -11.32 0.72
CA ARG A 136 2.74 -12.30 -0.38
C ARG A 136 1.38 -12.96 -0.50
N ARG A 137 1.04 -13.33 -1.74
CA ARG A 137 -0.10 -14.16 -2.06
C ARG A 137 0.37 -15.57 -2.38
N HIS A 138 -0.20 -16.57 -1.69
CA HIS A 138 0.04 -17.97 -1.99
C HIS A 138 -0.79 -18.45 -3.19
N ARG A 139 -0.39 -19.56 -3.78
CA ARG A 139 -1.11 -20.16 -4.92
C ARG A 139 -2.54 -20.57 -4.60
N ASP A 140 -2.83 -20.90 -3.34
CA ASP A 140 -4.17 -21.21 -2.84
C ASP A 140 -5.03 -19.97 -2.54
N GLY A 141 -4.50 -18.78 -2.78
CA GLY A 141 -5.19 -17.50 -2.59
C GLY A 141 -5.02 -16.86 -1.21
N ARG A 142 -4.38 -17.51 -0.26
CA ARG A 142 -4.09 -16.94 1.06
C ARG A 142 -3.05 -15.84 0.96
N TRP A 143 -3.16 -14.88 1.86
CA TRP A 143 -2.18 -13.80 2.04
C TRP A 143 -1.52 -13.91 3.40
N ASP A 144 -0.24 -13.64 3.47
CA ASP A 144 0.48 -13.50 4.72
C ASP A 144 1.64 -12.50 4.63
N TRP A 145 2.12 -12.10 5.80
CA TRP A 145 3.27 -11.23 5.95
C TRP A 145 4.53 -12.03 6.27
N VAL A 146 5.64 -11.60 5.71
CA VAL A 146 6.98 -12.11 6.02
C VAL A 146 7.85 -10.95 6.44
N LYS A 147 8.40 -11.02 7.64
CA LYS A 147 9.37 -10.04 8.12
C LYS A 147 10.74 -10.34 7.55
N ALA A 148 11.39 -9.34 6.97
CA ALA A 148 12.76 -9.47 6.53
C ALA A 148 13.68 -9.65 7.75
N PRO A 149 14.59 -10.64 7.75
CA PRO A 149 15.53 -10.82 8.85
C PRO A 149 16.58 -9.71 8.81
N TYR A 150 16.73 -9.01 9.94
CA TYR A 150 17.89 -8.15 10.19
C TYR A 150 18.82 -8.84 11.18
N LYS A 151 20.08 -8.94 10.84
CA LYS A 151 21.10 -9.49 11.74
C LYS A 151 21.44 -8.51 12.87
N SER A 152 21.40 -7.21 12.58
CA SER A 152 21.57 -6.16 13.59
C SER A 152 20.96 -4.83 13.11
N GLN A 153 20.65 -3.93 14.04
CA GLN A 153 20.17 -2.57 13.70
C GLN A 153 21.22 -1.73 12.95
N THR A 154 22.49 -2.12 13.03
CA THR A 154 23.60 -1.41 12.38
C THR A 154 23.76 -1.77 10.92
N GLU A 155 23.07 -2.78 10.42
CA GLU A 155 23.19 -3.27 9.02
C GLU A 155 22.13 -2.71 8.07
N GLY A 156 21.18 -1.92 8.57
CA GLY A 156 20.08 -1.36 7.78
C GLY A 156 19.98 0.16 7.86
N PRO A 157 19.06 0.74 7.08
CA PRO A 157 18.78 2.17 7.18
C PRO A 157 18.28 2.53 8.59
N VAL A 158 18.66 3.72 9.06
CA VAL A 158 18.10 4.23 10.32
C VAL A 158 16.59 4.39 10.22
N PRO A 159 15.87 4.30 11.36
CA PRO A 159 14.41 4.48 11.39
C PRO A 159 13.99 5.78 10.72
N ARG A 160 12.97 5.72 9.85
CA ARG A 160 12.50 6.88 9.08
C ARG A 160 11.06 6.74 8.62
N TYR A 161 10.45 7.90 8.32
CA TYR A 161 9.13 8.00 7.70
C TYR A 161 9.10 9.12 6.67
N GLN A 162 8.03 9.20 5.86
CA GLN A 162 7.87 10.15 4.74
C GLN A 162 9.00 10.06 3.68
N HIS A 163 9.59 8.91 3.57
CA HIS A 163 10.56 8.59 2.53
C HIS A 163 9.85 7.90 1.35
N SER A 164 10.56 7.77 0.26
CA SER A 164 10.10 7.01 -0.91
C SER A 164 10.95 5.75 -1.07
N ALA A 165 10.40 4.75 -1.72
CA ALA A 165 11.13 3.55 -2.10
C ALA A 165 10.66 3.05 -3.46
N LEU A 166 11.56 2.42 -4.18
CA LEU A 166 11.27 1.75 -5.44
C LEU A 166 12.17 0.52 -5.60
N PHE A 167 11.82 -0.37 -6.52
CA PHE A 167 12.67 -1.47 -6.92
C PHE A 167 13.40 -1.15 -8.23
N LEU A 168 14.71 -1.38 -8.24
CA LEU A 168 15.53 -1.48 -9.45
C LEU A 168 16.00 -2.92 -9.58
N GLY A 169 15.32 -3.72 -10.40
CA GLY A 169 15.54 -5.15 -10.42
C GLY A 169 15.27 -5.78 -9.04
N PRO A 170 16.23 -6.51 -8.46
CA PRO A 170 16.07 -7.13 -7.14
C PRO A 170 16.35 -6.19 -5.95
N LEU A 171 16.81 -4.96 -6.21
CA LEU A 171 17.22 -4.02 -5.18
C LEU A 171 16.11 -3.03 -4.86
N MET A 172 15.70 -2.98 -3.59
CA MET A 172 14.84 -1.92 -3.05
C MET A 172 15.71 -0.74 -2.61
N MET A 173 15.44 0.42 -3.16
CA MET A 173 16.16 1.67 -2.88
C MET A 173 15.22 2.67 -2.25
#